data_8f0dc95824e4e0bead10ab220e7bcaae
#
_entry.id   8f0dc95824e4e0bead10ab220e7bcaae
#
_cell.length_a   1.000
_cell.length_b   1.000
_cell.length_c   1.000
_cell.angle_alpha   90.00
_cell.angle_beta   90.00
_cell.angle_gamma   90.00
#
_symmetry.space_group_name_H-M   'P 1'
#
loop_
_entity.id
_entity.type
_entity.pdbx_description
1 polymer ?
#
loop_
_entity_poly.entity_id
_entity_poly.type
_entity_poly.pdbx_seq_one_letter_code
_entity_poly.pdbx_strand_id
1 'polypeptide(L)'
;MGKRFQYVSLRAMYHLMDGLSFKVSQCAEVLDHALVQFNRQTGIPDKIVRWNERGGNAQGPLAFPGHGRIIIDLTETYTDRGRGHFAQVIEKKGEKETAPLVFLSMHSLSLDIPMRVEVPLRALIKGGPDLTGTYSVYLHALKSDDGREYVYYGITKRGWNVRFIEHAKAAVAEGSRRLFPQKLAALIRSRVAELGSQPNPHPKLAGIISAICAVGLDEDMALDIEEYLVDKYSLATKHPNGLNMIPGGREGIRVMYQLSGRSSDVLTDTESREAAFDAHLTLHPQLGVPKPGVSAAWNDPSYAEAVICGRDNRLSADQVREIRYLAATGWDVAAITQRVEALNDDQIRRVLAGRTYARIR
;
A
#
# COMPACT_ATOMS: atom_id res chain seq x y z
N MET A 1 -40.82 3.34 7.42
CA MET A 1 -40.31 2.21 8.21
C MET A 1 -39.08 1.65 7.50
N GLY A 2 -37.88 1.73 8.09
CA GLY A 2 -36.67 1.17 7.49
C GLY A 2 -36.77 -0.36 7.37
N LYS A 3 -36.32 -0.93 6.25
CA LYS A 3 -36.24 -2.39 6.07
C LYS A 3 -35.41 -3.01 7.19
N ARG A 4 -35.92 -4.04 7.84
CA ARG A 4 -35.25 -4.73 8.94
C ARG A 4 -34.55 -5.97 8.37
N PHE A 5 -33.24 -5.90 8.19
CA PHE A 5 -32.42 -7.07 7.81
C PHE A 5 -32.34 -8.08 8.96
N GLN A 6 -32.25 -9.35 8.66
CA GLN A 6 -32.07 -10.40 9.67
C GLN A 6 -30.63 -10.48 10.15
N TYR A 7 -29.67 -10.54 9.24
CA TYR A 7 -28.24 -10.75 9.51
C TYR A 7 -27.38 -9.53 9.22
N VAL A 8 -27.63 -8.83 8.12
CA VAL A 8 -26.74 -7.77 7.64
C VAL A 8 -26.78 -6.54 8.54
N SER A 9 -25.59 -6.00 8.84
CA SER A 9 -25.40 -4.68 9.44
C SER A 9 -25.34 -3.62 8.34
N LEU A 10 -26.44 -2.90 8.14
CA LEU A 10 -26.49 -1.85 7.13
C LEU A 10 -25.47 -0.73 7.40
N ARG A 11 -25.20 -0.42 8.69
CA ARG A 11 -24.17 0.55 9.09
C ARG A 11 -22.78 0.12 8.62
N ALA A 12 -22.43 -1.17 8.84
CA ALA A 12 -21.14 -1.71 8.40
C ALA A 12 -21.01 -1.72 6.87
N MET A 13 -22.10 -2.09 6.16
CA MET A 13 -22.14 -2.04 4.69
C MET A 13 -21.87 -0.63 4.16
N TYR A 14 -22.53 0.39 4.72
CA TYR A 14 -22.25 1.78 4.34
C TYR A 14 -20.80 2.17 4.63
N HIS A 15 -20.29 1.86 5.83
CA HIS A 15 -18.92 2.22 6.18
C HIS A 15 -17.87 1.60 5.23
N LEU A 16 -18.09 0.35 4.82
CA LEU A 16 -17.14 -0.38 3.96
C LEU A 16 -17.33 -0.11 2.46
N MET A 17 -18.49 0.38 2.03
CA MET A 17 -18.82 0.51 0.61
C MET A 17 -19.08 1.96 0.19
N ASP A 18 -19.09 2.92 1.10
CA ASP A 18 -19.32 4.33 0.78
C ASP A 18 -18.25 4.86 -0.19
N GLY A 19 -18.68 5.66 -1.15
CA GLY A 19 -17.80 6.17 -2.21
C GLY A 19 -17.49 5.17 -3.34
N LEU A 20 -17.89 3.89 -3.21
CA LEU A 20 -17.87 2.93 -4.31
C LEU A 20 -19.17 3.05 -5.13
N SER A 21 -19.15 2.54 -6.36
CA SER A 21 -20.30 2.63 -7.25
C SER A 21 -21.49 1.73 -6.87
N PHE A 22 -21.35 0.90 -5.84
CA PHE A 22 -22.39 -0.01 -5.38
C PHE A 22 -23.62 0.69 -4.82
N LYS A 23 -24.79 0.15 -5.11
CA LYS A 23 -26.04 0.52 -4.41
C LYS A 23 -26.14 -0.25 -3.10
N VAL A 24 -25.56 0.30 -2.04
CA VAL A 24 -25.39 -0.36 -0.72
C VAL A 24 -26.65 -1.00 -0.20
N SER A 25 -27.81 -0.32 -0.27
CA SER A 25 -29.10 -0.88 0.23
C SER A 25 -29.54 -2.12 -0.55
N GLN A 26 -29.35 -2.14 -1.88
CA GLN A 26 -29.68 -3.30 -2.71
C GLN A 26 -28.73 -4.45 -2.47
N CYS A 27 -27.44 -4.16 -2.33
CA CYS A 27 -26.44 -5.15 -1.94
C CYS A 27 -26.78 -5.79 -0.59
N ALA A 28 -27.17 -4.97 0.40
CA ALA A 28 -27.57 -5.46 1.71
C ALA A 28 -28.79 -6.38 1.65
N GLU A 29 -29.79 -6.06 0.82
CA GLU A 29 -30.99 -6.89 0.63
C GLU A 29 -30.64 -8.27 0.05
N VAL A 30 -29.84 -8.28 -1.01
CA VAL A 30 -29.47 -9.50 -1.71
C VAL A 30 -28.58 -10.36 -0.82
N LEU A 31 -27.63 -9.73 -0.09
CA LEU A 31 -26.76 -10.42 0.86
C LEU A 31 -27.55 -11.01 2.04
N ASP A 32 -28.48 -10.23 2.64
CA ASP A 32 -29.29 -10.70 3.76
C ASP A 32 -30.16 -11.90 3.34
N HIS A 33 -30.75 -11.84 2.16
CA HIS A 33 -31.53 -12.96 1.60
C HIS A 33 -30.66 -14.22 1.43
N ALA A 34 -29.47 -14.09 0.86
CA ALA A 34 -28.54 -15.20 0.70
C ALA A 34 -28.13 -15.80 2.06
N LEU A 35 -27.89 -14.94 3.07
CA LEU A 35 -27.54 -15.38 4.43
C LEU A 35 -28.70 -16.08 5.12
N VAL A 36 -29.94 -15.66 4.91
CA VAL A 36 -31.15 -16.35 5.44
C VAL A 36 -31.22 -17.77 4.86
N GLN A 37 -31.04 -17.93 3.56
CA GLN A 37 -31.05 -19.26 2.93
C GLN A 37 -29.88 -20.13 3.41
N PHE A 38 -28.70 -19.55 3.47
CA PHE A 38 -27.50 -20.25 3.96
C PHE A 38 -27.63 -20.69 5.42
N ASN A 39 -28.26 -19.85 6.26
CA ASN A 39 -28.48 -20.19 7.65
C ASN A 39 -29.44 -21.40 7.82
N ARG A 40 -30.48 -21.49 6.99
CA ARG A 40 -31.41 -22.65 7.03
C ARG A 40 -30.71 -23.97 6.75
N GLN A 41 -29.62 -23.94 5.98
CA GLN A 41 -28.88 -25.14 5.61
C GLN A 41 -27.78 -25.48 6.63
N THR A 42 -27.13 -24.47 7.22
CA THR A 42 -25.87 -24.65 7.96
C THR A 42 -25.86 -24.10 9.39
N GLY A 43 -26.73 -23.15 9.70
CA GLY A 43 -26.73 -22.42 10.98
C GLY A 43 -25.51 -21.52 11.18
N ILE A 44 -24.66 -21.33 10.15
CA ILE A 44 -23.42 -20.55 10.27
C ILE A 44 -23.66 -19.06 10.53
N PRO A 45 -24.54 -18.34 9.82
CA PRO A 45 -24.87 -16.95 10.13
C PRO A 45 -25.27 -16.72 11.58
N ASP A 46 -26.13 -17.57 12.15
CA ASP A 46 -26.50 -17.48 13.57
C ASP A 46 -25.32 -17.70 14.53
N LYS A 47 -24.42 -18.60 14.18
CA LYS A 47 -23.19 -18.83 14.97
C LYS A 47 -22.28 -17.59 14.93
N ILE A 48 -22.16 -16.91 13.79
CA ILE A 48 -21.37 -15.69 13.66
C ILE A 48 -21.99 -14.54 14.47
N VAL A 49 -23.32 -14.34 14.39
CA VAL A 49 -24.01 -13.31 15.20
C VAL A 49 -23.77 -13.54 16.71
N ARG A 50 -24.02 -14.76 17.16
CA ARG A 50 -23.79 -15.10 18.59
C ARG A 50 -22.34 -14.95 19.02
N TRP A 51 -21.39 -15.21 18.13
CA TRP A 51 -19.98 -15.04 18.41
C TRP A 51 -19.62 -13.54 18.51
N ASN A 52 -20.11 -12.73 17.59
CA ASN A 52 -19.95 -11.27 17.61
C ASN A 52 -20.54 -10.66 18.90
N GLU A 53 -21.78 -11.03 19.27
CA GLU A 53 -22.47 -10.53 20.47
C GLU A 53 -21.77 -10.88 21.79
N ARG A 54 -21.00 -11.96 21.83
CA ARG A 54 -20.18 -12.34 22.99
C ARG A 54 -18.84 -11.58 23.08
N GLY A 55 -18.64 -10.57 22.27
CA GLY A 55 -17.37 -9.85 22.20
C GLY A 55 -16.27 -10.73 21.65
N GLY A 56 -16.59 -11.62 20.75
CA GLY A 56 -15.66 -12.53 20.09
C GLY A 56 -14.45 -11.77 19.56
N ASN A 57 -13.26 -12.20 19.99
CA ASN A 57 -12.01 -11.53 19.70
C ASN A 57 -11.91 -11.24 18.20
N ALA A 58 -11.76 -9.97 17.85
CA ALA A 58 -11.73 -9.49 16.48
C ALA A 58 -10.71 -10.23 15.59
N GLN A 59 -9.82 -10.98 16.16
CA GLN A 59 -8.61 -11.51 15.52
C GLN A 59 -8.61 -13.03 15.32
N GLY A 60 -9.48 -13.78 15.98
CA GLY A 60 -9.49 -15.23 15.81
C GLY A 60 -10.04 -15.62 14.43
N PRO A 61 -9.43 -16.60 13.73
CA PRO A 61 -10.01 -17.16 12.54
C PRO A 61 -11.32 -17.86 12.93
N LEU A 62 -12.46 -17.31 12.50
CA LEU A 62 -13.76 -17.94 12.66
C LEU A 62 -13.96 -19.00 11.57
N ALA A 63 -13.20 -20.08 11.64
CA ALA A 63 -13.34 -21.22 10.74
C ALA A 63 -14.48 -22.14 11.22
N PHE A 64 -15.14 -22.80 10.28
CA PHE A 64 -16.24 -23.73 10.57
C PHE A 64 -15.81 -25.14 10.15
N PRO A 65 -15.47 -26.02 11.12
CA PRO A 65 -15.04 -27.38 10.82
C PRO A 65 -16.03 -28.13 9.94
N GLY A 66 -15.51 -28.82 8.92
CA GLY A 66 -16.29 -29.58 7.97
C GLY A 66 -16.87 -28.78 6.80
N HIS A 67 -16.69 -27.46 6.74
CA HIS A 67 -17.21 -26.61 5.67
C HIS A 67 -16.15 -26.17 4.64
N GLY A 68 -14.86 -26.32 4.95
CA GLY A 68 -13.78 -25.81 4.09
C GLY A 68 -13.81 -24.27 3.99
N ARG A 69 -13.51 -23.74 2.82
CA ARG A 69 -13.57 -22.30 2.57
C ARG A 69 -14.94 -21.85 2.10
N ILE A 70 -15.55 -20.93 2.83
CA ILE A 70 -16.88 -20.37 2.52
C ILE A 70 -16.70 -18.97 1.92
N ILE A 71 -17.27 -18.76 0.74
CA ILE A 71 -17.30 -17.48 0.03
C ILE A 71 -18.75 -17.15 -0.28
N ILE A 72 -19.17 -15.91 0.01
CA ILE A 72 -20.43 -15.37 -0.49
C ILE A 72 -20.08 -14.37 -1.57
N ASP A 73 -20.32 -14.72 -2.82
CA ASP A 73 -20.05 -13.84 -3.96
C ASP A 73 -21.29 -12.99 -4.22
N LEU A 74 -21.17 -11.70 -3.94
CA LEU A 74 -22.14 -10.66 -4.23
C LEU A 74 -21.70 -9.90 -5.45
N THR A 75 -22.35 -10.15 -6.57
CA THR A 75 -21.97 -9.58 -7.87
C THR A 75 -22.93 -8.50 -8.32
N GLU A 76 -22.40 -7.34 -8.75
CA GLU A 76 -23.11 -6.35 -9.51
C GLU A 76 -23.07 -6.68 -11.00
N THR A 77 -24.22 -6.71 -11.64
CA THR A 77 -24.36 -6.95 -13.07
C THR A 77 -25.04 -5.76 -13.75
N TYR A 78 -24.82 -5.65 -15.05
CA TYR A 78 -25.46 -4.66 -15.89
C TYR A 78 -26.38 -5.36 -16.91
N THR A 79 -27.64 -4.95 -16.93
CA THR A 79 -28.64 -5.46 -17.86
C THR A 79 -29.29 -4.28 -18.59
N ASP A 80 -30.08 -4.55 -19.62
CA ASP A 80 -30.88 -3.52 -20.36
C ASP A 80 -31.81 -2.76 -19.42
N ARG A 81 -32.15 -3.35 -18.26
CA ARG A 81 -33.02 -2.71 -17.24
C ARG A 81 -32.22 -1.94 -16.17
N GLY A 82 -30.89 -1.83 -16.32
CA GLY A 82 -30.00 -1.17 -15.40
C GLY A 82 -29.16 -2.13 -14.54
N ARG A 83 -28.73 -1.67 -13.38
CA ARG A 83 -27.89 -2.47 -12.46
C ARG A 83 -28.72 -3.48 -11.69
N GLY A 84 -28.30 -4.72 -11.72
CA GLY A 84 -28.81 -5.82 -10.91
C GLY A 84 -27.74 -6.33 -9.94
N HIS A 85 -28.18 -6.94 -8.83
CA HIS A 85 -27.30 -7.59 -7.87
C HIS A 85 -27.78 -9.00 -7.62
N PHE A 86 -26.87 -9.94 -7.50
CA PHE A 86 -27.17 -11.29 -7.04
C PHE A 86 -26.09 -11.76 -6.05
N ALA A 87 -26.45 -12.71 -5.19
CA ALA A 87 -25.51 -13.32 -4.28
C ALA A 87 -25.63 -14.84 -4.36
N GLN A 88 -24.48 -15.52 -4.26
CA GLN A 88 -24.40 -16.97 -4.18
C GLN A 88 -23.43 -17.37 -3.08
N VAL A 89 -23.72 -18.48 -2.41
CA VAL A 89 -22.81 -19.07 -1.44
C VAL A 89 -22.03 -20.18 -2.11
N ILE A 90 -20.72 -20.10 -2.01
CA ILE A 90 -19.79 -21.08 -2.57
C ILE A 90 -19.05 -21.74 -1.42
N GLU A 91 -19.21 -23.04 -1.25
CA GLU A 91 -18.49 -23.84 -0.26
C GLU A 91 -17.46 -24.73 -0.98
N LYS A 92 -16.18 -24.49 -0.66
CA LYS A 92 -15.04 -25.23 -1.22
C LYS A 92 -14.53 -26.25 -0.21
N LYS A 93 -15.18 -27.42 -0.15
CA LYS A 93 -14.89 -28.47 0.84
C LYS A 93 -13.47 -29.01 0.85
N GLY A 94 -12.78 -28.96 -0.28
CA GLY A 94 -11.37 -29.42 -0.40
C GLY A 94 -10.31 -28.39 -0.02
N GLU A 95 -10.71 -27.14 0.24
CA GLU A 95 -9.79 -26.08 0.65
C GLU A 95 -9.69 -26.01 2.18
N LYS A 96 -8.57 -25.42 2.66
CA LYS A 96 -8.36 -25.17 4.09
C LYS A 96 -9.51 -24.34 4.67
N GLU A 97 -10.00 -24.75 5.82
CA GLU A 97 -11.00 -24.02 6.57
C GLU A 97 -10.49 -22.63 6.93
N THR A 98 -11.27 -21.62 6.58
CA THR A 98 -10.94 -20.22 6.83
C THR A 98 -12.20 -19.47 7.29
N ALA A 99 -12.03 -18.28 7.85
CA ALA A 99 -13.16 -17.41 8.13
C ALA A 99 -13.96 -17.14 6.84
N PRO A 100 -15.32 -17.18 6.88
CA PRO A 100 -16.13 -16.87 5.72
C PRO A 100 -15.89 -15.45 5.21
N LEU A 101 -15.79 -15.32 3.89
CA LEU A 101 -15.54 -14.05 3.18
C LEU A 101 -16.75 -13.69 2.32
N VAL A 102 -16.97 -12.39 2.18
CA VAL A 102 -17.86 -11.83 1.17
C VAL A 102 -17.00 -11.22 0.09
N PHE A 103 -17.21 -11.61 -1.16
CA PHE A 103 -16.65 -10.99 -2.34
C PHE A 103 -17.69 -10.04 -2.94
N LEU A 104 -17.34 -8.77 -3.01
CA LEU A 104 -18.12 -7.75 -3.69
C LEU A 104 -17.51 -7.59 -5.09
N SER A 105 -18.11 -8.25 -6.07
CA SER A 105 -17.60 -8.33 -7.44
C SER A 105 -18.33 -7.32 -8.34
N MET A 106 -17.57 -6.51 -9.06
CA MET A 106 -18.08 -5.54 -10.04
C MET A 106 -17.22 -5.52 -11.29
N HIS A 107 -17.71 -4.92 -12.35
CA HIS A 107 -16.95 -4.65 -13.56
C HIS A 107 -16.86 -3.14 -13.80
N SER A 108 -15.64 -2.63 -13.98
CA SER A 108 -15.44 -1.24 -14.38
C SER A 108 -15.71 -1.06 -15.86
N LEU A 109 -16.81 -0.40 -16.20
CA LEU A 109 -17.19 -0.15 -17.60
C LEU A 109 -16.18 0.75 -18.33
N SER A 110 -15.59 1.70 -17.64
CA SER A 110 -14.62 2.65 -18.22
C SER A 110 -13.26 2.05 -18.53
N LEU A 111 -12.83 1.06 -17.76
CA LEU A 111 -11.55 0.38 -17.93
C LEU A 111 -11.71 -1.03 -18.49
N ASP A 112 -12.95 -1.53 -18.58
CA ASP A 112 -13.29 -2.88 -19.00
C ASP A 112 -12.46 -3.96 -18.25
N ILE A 113 -12.47 -3.88 -16.91
CA ILE A 113 -11.77 -4.79 -16.03
C ILE A 113 -12.64 -5.25 -14.85
N PRO A 114 -12.44 -6.48 -14.34
CA PRO A 114 -13.05 -6.91 -13.10
C PRO A 114 -12.41 -6.19 -11.91
N MET A 115 -13.26 -5.83 -10.95
CA MET A 115 -12.87 -5.30 -9.65
C MET A 115 -13.55 -6.11 -8.56
N ARG A 116 -12.82 -6.43 -7.50
CA ARG A 116 -13.34 -7.20 -6.37
C ARG A 116 -12.89 -6.61 -5.05
N VAL A 117 -13.82 -6.56 -4.10
CA VAL A 117 -13.52 -6.26 -2.71
C VAL A 117 -13.81 -7.49 -1.86
N GLU A 118 -12.83 -7.93 -1.08
CA GLU A 118 -12.94 -9.09 -0.20
C GLU A 118 -13.09 -8.61 1.25
N VAL A 119 -14.17 -9.00 1.91
CA VAL A 119 -14.50 -8.56 3.27
C VAL A 119 -14.80 -9.76 4.15
N PRO A 120 -14.26 -9.86 5.38
CA PRO A 120 -14.69 -10.89 6.33
C PRO A 120 -16.20 -10.79 6.57
N LEU A 121 -16.92 -11.88 6.40
CA LEU A 121 -18.39 -11.92 6.59
C LEU A 121 -18.80 -11.36 7.95
N ARG A 122 -18.03 -11.66 9.01
CA ARG A 122 -18.30 -11.17 10.37
C ARG A 122 -18.34 -9.65 10.49
N ALA A 123 -17.62 -8.91 9.63
CA ALA A 123 -17.63 -7.45 9.63
C ALA A 123 -18.94 -6.86 9.06
N LEU A 124 -19.65 -7.62 8.22
CA LEU A 124 -20.90 -7.23 7.59
C LEU A 124 -22.15 -7.72 8.34
N ILE A 125 -21.99 -8.63 9.28
CA ILE A 125 -23.10 -9.21 10.09
C ILE A 125 -23.31 -8.39 11.38
N LYS A 126 -24.55 -8.36 11.86
CA LYS A 126 -24.92 -7.74 13.14
C LYS A 126 -24.05 -8.21 14.31
N GLY A 127 -23.86 -7.32 15.28
CA GLY A 127 -22.98 -7.57 16.42
C GLY A 127 -21.49 -7.54 16.06
N GLY A 128 -21.13 -7.31 14.79
CA GLY A 128 -19.76 -7.19 14.35
C GLY A 128 -19.00 -6.05 15.01
N PRO A 129 -17.66 -5.99 14.82
CA PRO A 129 -16.82 -4.95 15.44
C PRO A 129 -17.28 -3.55 15.03
N ASP A 130 -17.12 -2.59 15.91
CA ASP A 130 -17.32 -1.18 15.54
C ASP A 130 -16.19 -0.77 14.57
N LEU A 131 -16.59 -0.31 13.39
CA LEU A 131 -15.65 0.14 12.36
C LEU A 131 -15.33 1.64 12.48
N THR A 132 -16.04 2.35 13.37
CA THR A 132 -15.88 3.78 13.59
C THR A 132 -14.80 4.04 14.62
N GLY A 133 -13.75 4.76 14.25
CA GLY A 133 -12.66 5.10 15.17
C GLY A 133 -11.68 3.97 15.48
N THR A 134 -11.88 2.79 14.90
CA THR A 134 -10.97 1.64 14.97
C THR A 134 -10.17 1.51 13.66
N TYR A 135 -9.07 0.78 13.73
CA TYR A 135 -8.27 0.53 12.54
C TYR A 135 -8.79 -0.65 11.72
N SER A 136 -8.64 -0.52 10.42
CA SER A 136 -8.72 -1.62 9.46
C SER A 136 -7.37 -1.80 8.78
N VAL A 137 -6.96 -3.05 8.57
CA VAL A 137 -5.82 -3.42 7.72
C VAL A 137 -6.36 -3.85 6.37
N TYR A 138 -5.82 -3.30 5.30
CA TYR A 138 -6.27 -3.58 3.94
C TYR A 138 -5.11 -3.91 3.00
N LEU A 139 -5.45 -4.62 1.94
CA LEU A 139 -4.61 -4.96 0.80
C LEU A 139 -5.21 -4.34 -0.47
N HIS A 140 -4.37 -3.81 -1.34
CA HIS A 140 -4.68 -3.58 -2.75
C HIS A 140 -3.76 -4.41 -3.61
N ALA A 141 -4.33 -5.20 -4.51
CA ALA A 141 -3.61 -5.97 -5.52
C ALA A 141 -4.01 -5.50 -6.92
N LEU A 142 -3.02 -5.09 -7.70
CA LEU A 142 -3.18 -4.70 -9.10
C LEU A 142 -2.73 -5.86 -9.96
N LYS A 143 -3.65 -6.46 -10.71
CA LYS A 143 -3.34 -7.53 -11.67
C LYS A 143 -3.03 -6.94 -13.02
N SER A 144 -1.95 -7.39 -13.64
CA SER A 144 -1.62 -7.06 -15.02
C SER A 144 -1.84 -8.25 -15.94
N ASP A 145 -2.03 -7.99 -17.21
CA ASP A 145 -2.31 -9.01 -18.25
C ASP A 145 -1.15 -9.97 -18.51
N ASP A 146 0.06 -9.61 -18.12
CA ASP A 146 1.24 -10.49 -18.16
C ASP A 146 1.30 -11.48 -16.98
N GLY A 147 0.25 -11.54 -16.16
CA GLY A 147 0.12 -12.44 -15.01
C GLY A 147 0.79 -11.97 -13.73
N ARG A 148 1.38 -10.78 -13.70
CA ARG A 148 1.96 -10.22 -12.47
C ARG A 148 0.86 -9.65 -11.59
N GLU A 149 1.08 -9.77 -10.28
CA GLU A 149 0.24 -9.16 -9.26
C GLU A 149 1.09 -8.25 -8.37
N TYR A 150 0.73 -6.96 -8.33
CA TYR A 150 1.44 -5.95 -7.55
C TYR A 150 0.66 -5.65 -6.28
N VAL A 151 1.33 -5.68 -5.13
CA VAL A 151 0.68 -5.74 -3.81
C VAL A 151 1.09 -4.57 -2.94
N TYR A 152 0.10 -3.94 -2.30
CA TYR A 152 0.25 -2.86 -1.32
C TYR A 152 -0.60 -3.14 -0.08
N TYR A 153 -0.01 -3.10 1.11
CA TYR A 153 -0.72 -3.15 2.39
C TYR A 153 -0.74 -1.80 3.07
N GLY A 154 -1.77 -1.54 3.86
CA GLY A 154 -1.88 -0.35 4.68
C GLY A 154 -2.91 -0.48 5.79
N ILE A 155 -2.89 0.49 6.70
CA ILE A 155 -3.87 0.64 7.79
C ILE A 155 -4.61 1.96 7.68
N THR A 156 -5.82 2.02 8.24
CA THR A 156 -6.62 3.25 8.26
C THR A 156 -7.69 3.22 9.35
N LYS A 157 -7.98 4.40 9.95
CA LYS A 157 -9.17 4.66 10.77
C LYS A 157 -10.35 5.22 9.95
N ARG A 158 -10.07 5.82 8.79
CA ARG A 158 -11.05 6.55 7.97
C ARG A 158 -11.83 5.67 7.00
N GLY A 159 -11.44 4.41 6.86
CA GLY A 159 -11.98 3.48 5.88
C GLY A 159 -11.04 3.24 4.70
N TRP A 160 -10.93 1.99 4.29
CA TRP A 160 -10.07 1.54 3.19
C TRP A 160 -10.50 2.15 1.84
N ASN A 161 -11.80 2.36 1.63
CA ASN A 161 -12.39 2.98 0.44
C ASN A 161 -11.93 4.43 0.25
N VAL A 162 -11.87 5.21 1.34
CA VAL A 162 -11.31 6.57 1.32
C VAL A 162 -9.86 6.53 0.87
N ARG A 163 -9.07 5.60 1.45
CA ARG A 163 -7.65 5.42 1.10
C ARG A 163 -7.46 5.00 -0.36
N PHE A 164 -8.28 4.07 -0.84
CA PHE A 164 -8.22 3.66 -2.24
C PHE A 164 -8.51 4.83 -3.20
N ILE A 165 -9.54 5.64 -2.89
CA ILE A 165 -9.87 6.83 -3.68
C ILE A 165 -8.71 7.85 -3.67
N GLU A 166 -8.05 8.07 -2.54
CA GLU A 166 -6.88 8.95 -2.45
C GLU A 166 -5.71 8.44 -3.31
N HIS A 167 -5.42 7.15 -3.26
CA HIS A 167 -4.40 6.53 -4.11
C HIS A 167 -4.76 6.63 -5.60
N ALA A 168 -6.03 6.42 -5.95
CA ALA A 168 -6.50 6.55 -7.32
C ALA A 168 -6.40 8.01 -7.82
N LYS A 169 -6.80 8.99 -6.99
CA LYS A 169 -6.62 10.41 -7.29
C LYS A 169 -5.13 10.76 -7.49
N ALA A 170 -4.25 10.29 -6.62
CA ALA A 170 -2.81 10.51 -6.75
C ALA A 170 -2.23 9.86 -8.02
N ALA A 171 -2.79 8.74 -8.48
CA ALA A 171 -2.42 8.09 -9.73
C ALA A 171 -2.82 8.91 -10.97
N VAL A 172 -4.03 9.50 -10.94
CA VAL A 172 -4.59 10.28 -12.07
C VAL A 172 -4.00 11.69 -12.13
N ALA A 173 -3.74 12.33 -10.98
CA ALA A 173 -3.30 13.73 -10.89
C ALA A 173 -1.88 13.98 -11.40
N GLU A 174 -1.14 12.95 -11.81
CA GLU A 174 0.27 12.99 -12.23
C GLU A 174 1.22 13.62 -11.19
N GLY A 175 2.37 13.01 -11.01
CA GLY A 175 3.43 13.56 -10.14
C GLY A 175 3.63 12.85 -8.81
N SER A 176 2.77 11.91 -8.41
CA SER A 176 3.07 11.09 -7.23
C SER A 176 4.35 10.28 -7.44
N ARG A 177 5.24 10.32 -6.45
CA ARG A 177 6.49 9.55 -6.46
C ARG A 177 6.38 8.23 -5.70
N ARG A 178 5.24 7.95 -5.08
CA ARG A 178 4.96 6.67 -4.42
C ARG A 178 4.72 5.56 -5.44
N LEU A 179 5.25 4.37 -5.17
CA LEU A 179 5.19 3.23 -6.10
C LEU A 179 3.77 2.79 -6.43
N PHE A 180 2.86 2.75 -5.44
CA PHE A 180 1.49 2.30 -5.70
C PHE A 180 0.74 3.22 -6.68
N PRO A 181 0.62 4.54 -6.46
CA PRO A 181 0.01 5.43 -7.45
C PRO A 181 0.72 5.41 -8.81
N GLN A 182 2.04 5.36 -8.84
CA GLN A 182 2.80 5.29 -10.11
C GLN A 182 2.49 4.02 -10.89
N LYS A 183 2.46 2.85 -10.21
CA LYS A 183 2.15 1.59 -10.85
C LYS A 183 0.72 1.56 -11.35
N LEU A 184 -0.23 2.01 -10.54
CA LEU A 184 -1.64 2.10 -10.93
C LEU A 184 -1.80 3.01 -12.15
N ALA A 185 -1.21 4.20 -12.16
CA ALA A 185 -1.23 5.13 -13.29
C ALA A 185 -0.65 4.51 -14.57
N ALA A 186 0.50 3.84 -14.46
CA ALA A 186 1.14 3.20 -15.61
C ALA A 186 0.24 2.10 -16.22
N LEU A 187 -0.33 1.22 -15.39
CA LEU A 187 -1.20 0.14 -15.84
C LEU A 187 -2.53 0.66 -16.43
N ILE A 188 -3.10 1.74 -15.84
CA ILE A 188 -4.30 2.39 -16.38
C ILE A 188 -4.01 3.02 -17.75
N ARG A 189 -2.92 3.79 -17.88
CA ARG A 189 -2.55 4.41 -19.17
C ARG A 189 -2.40 3.35 -20.27
N SER A 190 -1.74 2.23 -19.96
CA SER A 190 -1.59 1.13 -20.91
C SER A 190 -2.94 0.51 -21.30
N ARG A 191 -3.87 0.36 -20.35
CA ARG A 191 -5.22 -0.14 -20.61
C ARG A 191 -6.04 0.82 -21.46
N VAL A 192 -6.00 2.11 -21.16
CA VAL A 192 -6.70 3.15 -21.94
C VAL A 192 -6.17 3.23 -23.38
N ALA A 193 -4.84 3.13 -23.57
CA ALA A 193 -4.25 3.09 -24.90
C ALA A 193 -4.76 1.88 -25.71
N GLU A 194 -4.87 0.71 -25.11
CA GLU A 194 -5.43 -0.48 -25.77
C GLU A 194 -6.90 -0.28 -26.15
N LEU A 195 -7.73 0.23 -25.25
CA LEU A 195 -9.15 0.54 -25.54
C LEU A 195 -9.30 1.54 -26.70
N GLY A 196 -8.32 2.46 -26.85
CA GLY A 196 -8.21 3.37 -27.99
C GLY A 196 -7.56 2.76 -29.23
N SER A 197 -7.38 1.40 -29.28
CA SER A 197 -6.76 0.67 -30.39
C SER A 197 -5.33 1.14 -30.73
N GLN A 198 -4.60 1.67 -29.77
CA GLN A 198 -3.20 2.05 -29.93
C GLN A 198 -2.27 0.90 -29.55
N PRO A 199 -1.27 0.57 -30.39
CA PRO A 199 -0.27 -0.44 -30.04
C PRO A 199 0.44 -0.05 -28.73
N ASN A 200 0.42 -0.93 -27.75
CA ASN A 200 1.12 -0.69 -26.49
C ASN A 200 1.78 -1.99 -26.00
N PRO A 201 3.13 -2.06 -26.02
CA PRO A 201 3.88 -3.24 -25.57
C PRO A 201 3.97 -3.36 -24.04
N HIS A 202 3.51 -2.35 -23.30
CA HIS A 202 3.63 -2.35 -21.84
C HIS A 202 2.48 -3.11 -21.18
N PRO A 203 2.74 -3.78 -20.03
CA PRO A 203 1.69 -4.44 -19.25
C PRO A 203 0.55 -3.47 -18.91
N LYS A 204 -0.68 -3.95 -19.02
CA LYS A 204 -1.90 -3.19 -18.79
C LYS A 204 -2.69 -3.74 -17.60
N LEU A 205 -3.54 -2.91 -17.03
CA LEU A 205 -4.40 -3.30 -15.92
C LEU A 205 -5.42 -4.34 -16.40
N ALA A 206 -5.41 -5.51 -15.74
CA ALA A 206 -6.33 -6.61 -16.00
C ALA A 206 -7.36 -6.81 -14.88
N GLY A 207 -7.14 -6.21 -13.71
CA GLY A 207 -8.08 -6.27 -12.60
C GLY A 207 -7.54 -5.62 -11.32
N ILE A 208 -8.46 -5.32 -10.40
CA ILE A 208 -8.12 -4.80 -9.07
C ILE A 208 -8.81 -5.65 -8.02
N ILE A 209 -8.05 -6.08 -7.01
CA ILE A 209 -8.58 -6.70 -5.81
C ILE A 209 -8.21 -5.82 -4.62
N SER A 210 -9.22 -5.50 -3.80
CA SER A 210 -9.00 -4.92 -2.47
C SER A 210 -9.50 -5.90 -1.43
N ALA A 211 -8.68 -6.24 -0.44
CA ALA A 211 -9.07 -7.14 0.63
C ALA A 211 -8.97 -6.44 1.99
N ILE A 212 -10.01 -6.59 2.81
CA ILE A 212 -10.01 -6.16 4.20
C ILE A 212 -9.47 -7.32 5.02
N CYS A 213 -8.21 -7.21 5.44
CA CYS A 213 -7.51 -8.29 6.14
C CYS A 213 -7.95 -8.40 7.60
N ALA A 214 -8.18 -7.27 8.26
CA ALA A 214 -8.65 -7.19 9.64
C ALA A 214 -9.41 -5.87 9.88
N VAL A 215 -10.31 -5.87 10.86
CA VAL A 215 -11.16 -4.73 11.24
C VAL A 215 -11.34 -4.65 12.75
N GLY A 216 -11.70 -3.47 13.26
CA GLY A 216 -12.02 -3.28 14.68
C GLY A 216 -10.77 -3.35 15.56
N LEU A 217 -9.62 -2.98 15.06
CA LEU A 217 -8.33 -3.05 15.75
C LEU A 217 -8.03 -1.78 16.54
N ASP A 218 -7.35 -1.92 17.66
CA ASP A 218 -6.62 -0.83 18.28
C ASP A 218 -5.35 -0.48 17.44
N GLU A 219 -4.68 0.59 17.84
CA GLU A 219 -3.51 1.09 17.11
C GLU A 219 -2.34 0.12 17.14
N ASP A 220 -2.06 -0.44 18.31
CA ASP A 220 -0.91 -1.33 18.50
C ASP A 220 -1.03 -2.57 17.64
N MET A 221 -2.19 -3.22 17.66
CA MET A 221 -2.47 -4.39 16.83
C MET A 221 -2.44 -4.08 15.34
N ALA A 222 -2.98 -2.93 14.94
CA ALA A 222 -2.96 -2.53 13.54
C ALA A 222 -1.54 -2.32 13.02
N LEU A 223 -0.69 -1.66 13.82
CA LEU A 223 0.72 -1.45 13.50
C LEU A 223 1.49 -2.77 13.42
N ASP A 224 1.29 -3.68 14.36
CA ASP A 224 1.97 -4.99 14.36
C ASP A 224 1.58 -5.84 13.14
N ILE A 225 0.28 -5.85 12.78
CA ILE A 225 -0.20 -6.58 11.59
C ILE A 225 0.31 -5.93 10.30
N GLU A 226 0.28 -4.59 10.19
CA GLU A 226 0.82 -3.87 9.02
C GLU A 226 2.30 -4.18 8.83
N GLU A 227 3.11 -4.10 9.91
CA GLU A 227 4.54 -4.38 9.87
C GLU A 227 4.81 -5.79 9.33
N TYR A 228 4.12 -6.80 9.89
CA TYR A 228 4.27 -8.17 9.44
C TYR A 228 3.89 -8.37 7.97
N LEU A 229 2.73 -7.85 7.53
CA LEU A 229 2.24 -8.06 6.17
C LEU A 229 3.07 -7.32 5.13
N VAL A 230 3.48 -6.09 5.44
CA VAL A 230 4.35 -5.30 4.55
C VAL A 230 5.71 -5.99 4.40
N ASP A 231 6.33 -6.40 5.50
CA ASP A 231 7.63 -7.05 5.47
C ASP A 231 7.60 -8.37 4.67
N LYS A 232 6.55 -9.16 4.86
CA LYS A 232 6.45 -10.50 4.28
C LYS A 232 6.01 -10.52 2.83
N TYR A 233 5.26 -9.50 2.34
CA TYR A 233 4.59 -9.62 1.05
C TYR A 233 4.74 -8.41 0.12
N SER A 234 4.96 -7.19 0.63
CA SER A 234 4.83 -6.00 -0.21
C SER A 234 5.93 -4.95 -0.08
N LEU A 235 6.91 -5.15 0.81
CA LEU A 235 8.04 -4.22 0.89
C LEU A 235 8.89 -4.31 -0.38
N ALA A 236 8.93 -3.24 -1.15
CA ALA A 236 9.56 -3.19 -2.48
C ALA A 236 11.06 -3.54 -2.48
N THR A 237 11.75 -3.35 -1.35
CA THR A 237 13.16 -3.75 -1.19
C THR A 237 13.36 -5.26 -1.04
N LYS A 238 12.31 -6.01 -0.70
CA LYS A 238 12.34 -7.46 -0.49
C LYS A 238 11.55 -8.23 -1.56
N HIS A 239 10.51 -7.61 -2.12
CA HIS A 239 9.56 -8.26 -3.03
C HIS A 239 9.49 -7.49 -4.36
N PRO A 240 9.80 -8.13 -5.51
CA PRO A 240 9.83 -7.46 -6.82
C PRO A 240 8.50 -6.80 -7.23
N ASN A 241 7.39 -7.36 -6.76
CA ASN A 241 6.04 -6.85 -7.04
C ASN A 241 5.44 -6.11 -5.84
N GLY A 242 6.21 -5.86 -4.79
CA GLY A 242 5.80 -5.09 -3.63
C GLY A 242 5.75 -3.59 -3.94
N LEU A 243 4.74 -2.90 -3.44
CA LEU A 243 4.52 -1.47 -3.68
C LEU A 243 4.67 -0.60 -2.42
N ASN A 244 4.94 -1.19 -1.25
CA ASN A 244 5.31 -0.44 -0.06
C ASN A 244 6.79 -0.03 -0.15
N MET A 245 7.07 1.27 -0.16
CA MET A 245 8.43 1.80 -0.29
C MET A 245 9.21 1.79 1.04
N ILE A 246 8.50 1.84 2.15
CA ILE A 246 9.03 1.79 3.51
C ILE A 246 8.35 0.64 4.27
N PRO A 247 8.96 0.13 5.36
CA PRO A 247 8.31 -0.83 6.23
C PRO A 247 6.95 -0.36 6.72
N GLY A 248 6.07 -1.29 7.08
CA GLY A 248 4.82 -0.99 7.77
C GLY A 248 5.05 -0.75 9.26
N GLY A 249 3.96 -0.43 9.98
CA GLY A 249 3.89 -0.42 11.42
C GLY A 249 4.92 0.48 12.13
N ARG A 250 5.41 0.01 13.26
CA ARG A 250 6.37 0.75 14.11
C ARG A 250 7.71 0.94 13.42
N GLU A 251 8.17 -0.04 12.65
CA GLU A 251 9.39 0.09 11.86
C GLU A 251 9.25 1.20 10.82
N GLY A 252 8.10 1.32 10.16
CA GLY A 252 7.81 2.41 9.23
C GLY A 252 7.83 3.78 9.89
N ILE A 253 7.29 3.90 11.11
CA ILE A 253 7.35 5.13 11.91
C ILE A 253 8.82 5.49 12.22
N ARG A 254 9.63 4.51 12.63
CA ARG A 254 11.06 4.71 12.92
C ARG A 254 11.83 5.18 11.69
N VAL A 255 11.59 4.55 10.55
CA VAL A 255 12.21 4.93 9.27
C VAL A 255 11.82 6.36 8.88
N MET A 256 10.53 6.72 9.02
CA MET A 256 10.06 8.07 8.72
C MET A 256 10.63 9.12 9.66
N TYR A 257 10.80 8.80 10.96
CA TYR A 257 11.51 9.67 11.89
C TYR A 257 12.95 9.95 11.41
N GLN A 258 13.67 8.91 11.00
CA GLN A 258 15.04 9.06 10.47
C GLN A 258 15.10 9.89 9.18
N LEU A 259 14.11 9.75 8.29
CA LEU A 259 14.06 10.45 7.01
C LEU A 259 13.59 11.91 7.13
N SER A 260 12.65 12.21 8.01
CA SER A 260 11.96 13.51 8.09
C SER A 260 12.32 14.35 9.32
N GLY A 261 12.91 13.73 10.36
CA GLY A 261 13.16 14.39 11.65
C GLY A 261 11.89 14.75 12.45
N ARG A 262 10.70 14.29 12.00
CA ARG A 262 9.43 14.56 12.71
C ARG A 262 9.29 13.60 13.90
N SER A 263 8.62 14.07 14.97
CA SER A 263 8.43 13.24 16.17
C SER A 263 7.56 12.00 15.86
N SER A 264 7.81 10.91 16.60
CA SER A 264 7.07 9.65 16.45
C SER A 264 5.56 9.85 16.65
N ASP A 265 5.14 10.70 17.58
CA ASP A 265 3.73 10.92 17.91
C ASP A 265 2.91 11.49 16.73
N VAL A 266 3.55 12.30 15.88
CA VAL A 266 2.93 12.82 14.64
C VAL A 266 2.87 11.74 13.55
N LEU A 267 3.81 10.79 13.56
CA LEU A 267 3.95 9.77 12.51
C LEU A 267 3.13 8.50 12.78
N THR A 268 2.46 8.38 13.92
CA THR A 268 1.48 7.30 14.16
C THR A 268 0.25 7.45 13.29
N ASP A 269 -0.19 8.69 13.02
CA ASP A 269 -1.24 8.96 12.05
C ASP A 269 -0.77 8.65 10.61
N THR A 270 -1.51 7.80 9.91
CA THR A 270 -1.13 7.30 8.58
C THR A 270 -1.03 8.42 7.55
N GLU A 271 -1.93 9.41 7.61
CA GLU A 271 -1.94 10.55 6.68
C GLU A 271 -0.73 11.45 6.89
N SER A 272 -0.38 11.73 8.13
CA SER A 272 0.80 12.51 8.50
C SER A 272 2.09 11.80 8.08
N ARG A 273 2.13 10.48 8.22
CA ARG A 273 3.24 9.62 7.77
C ARG A 273 3.39 9.67 6.24
N GLU A 274 2.30 9.54 5.49
CA GLU A 274 2.34 9.62 4.03
C GLU A 274 2.68 11.02 3.52
N ALA A 275 2.13 12.08 4.12
CA ALA A 275 2.46 13.45 3.78
C ALA A 275 3.94 13.76 4.04
N ALA A 276 4.50 13.25 5.14
CA ALA A 276 5.92 13.35 5.44
C ALA A 276 6.78 12.61 4.41
N PHE A 277 6.30 11.45 3.97
CA PHE A 277 6.99 10.65 2.95
C PHE A 277 6.95 11.30 1.57
N ASP A 278 5.80 11.84 1.14
CA ASP A 278 5.67 12.59 -0.11
C ASP A 278 6.57 13.84 -0.12
N ALA A 279 6.65 14.56 1.00
CA ALA A 279 7.56 15.68 1.17
C ALA A 279 9.04 15.24 1.04
N HIS A 280 9.42 14.12 1.68
CA HIS A 280 10.76 13.56 1.56
C HIS A 280 11.09 13.17 0.12
N LEU A 281 10.20 12.46 -0.58
CA LEU A 281 10.38 12.07 -1.98
C LEU A 281 10.46 13.29 -2.92
N THR A 282 9.78 14.38 -2.59
CA THR A 282 9.84 15.64 -3.36
C THR A 282 11.18 16.32 -3.22
N LEU A 283 11.74 16.37 -2.01
CA LEU A 283 13.07 16.92 -1.74
C LEU A 283 14.20 16.05 -2.30
N HIS A 284 13.96 14.74 -2.45
CA HIS A 284 14.95 13.75 -2.88
C HIS A 284 14.49 12.96 -4.11
N PRO A 285 14.28 13.59 -5.26
CA PRO A 285 13.63 12.97 -6.43
C PRO A 285 14.38 11.79 -7.04
N GLN A 286 15.67 11.65 -6.75
CA GLN A 286 16.55 10.63 -7.35
C GLN A 286 16.79 9.42 -6.43
N LEU A 287 16.23 9.40 -5.22
CA LEU A 287 16.56 8.38 -4.22
C LEU A 287 15.86 7.03 -4.42
N GLY A 288 14.88 6.91 -5.33
CA GLY A 288 14.16 5.64 -5.52
C GLY A 288 13.55 5.13 -4.21
N VAL A 289 13.57 3.79 -4.00
CA VAL A 289 13.07 3.17 -2.77
C VAL A 289 14.06 3.40 -1.62
N PRO A 290 13.68 4.07 -0.52
CA PRO A 290 14.55 4.33 0.62
C PRO A 290 15.03 3.02 1.26
N LYS A 291 16.34 2.94 1.51
CA LYS A 291 16.98 1.85 2.26
C LYS A 291 17.55 2.43 3.55
N PRO A 292 16.87 2.31 4.70
CA PRO A 292 17.30 2.95 5.94
C PRO A 292 18.72 2.63 6.36
N GLY A 293 19.14 1.35 6.23
CA GLY A 293 20.50 0.94 6.53
C GLY A 293 21.55 1.59 5.62
N VAL A 294 21.22 1.81 4.36
CA VAL A 294 22.10 2.55 3.42
C VAL A 294 22.13 4.03 3.80
N SER A 295 20.98 4.63 4.14
CA SER A 295 20.93 6.02 4.61
C SER A 295 21.74 6.23 5.89
N ALA A 296 21.60 5.33 6.86
CA ALA A 296 22.37 5.38 8.12
C ALA A 296 23.88 5.24 7.85
N ALA A 297 24.30 4.29 7.02
CA ALA A 297 25.69 4.12 6.62
C ALA A 297 26.25 5.38 5.92
N TRP A 298 25.48 6.00 5.02
CA TRP A 298 25.91 7.24 4.36
C TRP A 298 25.95 8.46 5.28
N ASN A 299 25.28 8.43 6.42
CA ASN A 299 25.36 9.49 7.43
C ASN A 299 26.56 9.32 8.37
N ASP A 300 27.21 8.17 8.33
CA ASP A 300 28.51 7.95 8.98
C ASP A 300 29.62 8.58 8.12
N PRO A 301 30.34 9.60 8.61
CA PRO A 301 31.42 10.24 7.85
C PRO A 301 32.52 9.27 7.44
N SER A 302 32.91 8.32 8.29
CA SER A 302 33.97 7.36 8.01
C SER A 302 33.57 6.37 6.90
N TYR A 303 32.33 5.92 6.88
CA TYR A 303 31.79 5.11 5.80
C TYR A 303 31.71 5.91 4.47
N ALA A 304 31.24 7.15 4.53
CA ALA A 304 31.16 8.01 3.36
C ALA A 304 32.57 8.27 2.77
N GLU A 305 33.55 8.56 3.60
CA GLU A 305 34.96 8.71 3.18
C GLU A 305 35.50 7.44 2.52
N ALA A 306 35.33 6.28 3.17
CA ALA A 306 35.80 5.01 2.64
C ALA A 306 35.19 4.68 1.27
N VAL A 307 33.89 4.93 1.07
CA VAL A 307 33.21 4.64 -0.22
C VAL A 307 33.56 5.67 -1.29
N ILE A 308 33.66 6.95 -0.94
CA ILE A 308 33.90 8.03 -1.91
C ILE A 308 35.37 8.08 -2.33
N CYS A 309 36.29 7.88 -1.37
CA CYS A 309 37.73 8.02 -1.57
C CYS A 309 38.47 6.69 -1.72
N GLY A 310 37.86 5.56 -1.36
CA GLY A 310 38.49 4.24 -1.30
C GLY A 310 38.66 3.50 -2.64
N ARG A 311 38.47 4.15 -3.77
CA ARG A 311 38.64 3.53 -5.11
C ARG A 311 39.87 4.07 -5.81
N ASP A 312 40.54 3.22 -6.60
CA ASP A 312 41.64 3.62 -7.46
C ASP A 312 41.26 4.82 -8.35
N ASN A 313 42.21 5.71 -8.55
CA ASN A 313 42.06 6.95 -9.31
C ASN A 313 41.11 8.00 -8.71
N ARG A 314 40.82 7.91 -7.43
CA ARG A 314 40.06 8.93 -6.68
C ARG A 314 41.00 9.68 -5.73
N LEU A 315 40.61 10.92 -5.43
CA LEU A 315 41.29 11.71 -4.41
C LEU A 315 41.01 11.12 -3.04
N SER A 316 41.98 11.09 -2.16
CA SER A 316 41.78 10.78 -0.73
C SER A 316 41.00 11.90 -0.05
N ALA A 317 40.43 11.62 1.12
CA ALA A 317 39.75 12.63 1.92
C ALA A 317 40.67 13.80 2.28
N ASP A 318 41.94 13.51 2.60
CA ASP A 318 42.93 14.52 2.94
C ASP A 318 43.29 15.39 1.72
N GLN A 319 43.45 14.79 0.55
CA GLN A 319 43.62 15.57 -0.70
C GLN A 319 42.42 16.49 -0.97
N VAL A 320 41.19 16.02 -0.74
CA VAL A 320 39.99 16.86 -0.92
C VAL A 320 39.99 18.02 0.08
N ARG A 321 40.35 17.80 1.34
CA ARG A 321 40.48 18.86 2.34
C ARG A 321 41.59 19.85 1.96
N GLU A 322 42.75 19.37 1.54
CA GLU A 322 43.87 20.18 1.10
C GLU A 322 43.50 21.05 -0.13
N ILE A 323 42.80 20.48 -1.11
CA ILE A 323 42.29 21.23 -2.28
C ILE A 323 41.44 22.45 -1.84
N ARG A 324 40.49 22.22 -0.91
CA ARG A 324 39.64 23.31 -0.43
C ARG A 324 40.41 24.35 0.37
N TYR A 325 41.33 23.91 1.20
CA TYR A 325 42.21 24.81 1.95
C TYR A 325 43.07 25.66 1.04
N LEU A 326 43.76 25.06 0.07
CA LEU A 326 44.62 25.77 -0.89
C LEU A 326 43.83 26.77 -1.74
N ALA A 327 42.66 26.38 -2.22
CA ALA A 327 41.77 27.32 -2.93
C ALA A 327 41.31 28.49 -2.05
N ALA A 328 40.96 28.25 -0.79
CA ALA A 328 40.58 29.30 0.17
C ALA A 328 41.76 30.27 0.48
N THR A 329 42.99 29.79 0.34
CA THR A 329 44.22 30.60 0.52
C THR A 329 44.71 31.26 -0.77
N GLY A 330 43.95 31.15 -1.88
CA GLY A 330 44.16 31.87 -3.12
C GLY A 330 45.06 31.17 -4.13
N TRP A 331 45.33 29.89 -4.00
CA TRP A 331 46.08 29.12 -4.98
C TRP A 331 45.25 28.94 -6.27
N ASP A 332 45.89 28.97 -7.42
CA ASP A 332 45.26 28.67 -8.69
C ASP A 332 45.06 27.16 -8.88
N VAL A 333 44.15 26.80 -9.78
CA VAL A 333 43.77 25.39 -10.02
C VAL A 333 44.95 24.54 -10.50
N ALA A 334 45.82 25.09 -11.35
CA ALA A 334 46.96 24.34 -11.91
C ALA A 334 48.01 24.03 -10.82
N ALA A 335 48.31 24.99 -9.95
CA ALA A 335 49.20 24.82 -8.83
C ALA A 335 48.61 23.81 -7.81
N ILE A 336 47.29 23.84 -7.54
CA ILE A 336 46.61 22.86 -6.69
C ILE A 336 46.71 21.47 -7.34
N THR A 337 46.41 21.34 -8.64
CA THR A 337 46.50 20.06 -9.37
C THR A 337 47.85 19.39 -9.17
N GLN A 338 48.94 20.18 -9.37
CA GLN A 338 50.29 19.70 -9.20
C GLN A 338 50.61 19.35 -7.74
N ARG A 339 50.17 20.18 -6.80
CA ARG A 339 50.44 19.98 -5.35
C ARG A 339 49.80 18.73 -4.78
N VAL A 340 48.57 18.42 -5.15
CA VAL A 340 47.82 17.25 -4.63
C VAL A 340 47.94 16.02 -5.55
N GLU A 341 48.74 16.09 -6.60
CA GLU A 341 48.93 15.03 -7.58
C GLU A 341 47.60 14.55 -8.18
N ALA A 342 46.70 15.49 -8.48
CA ALA A 342 45.40 15.17 -9.09
C ALA A 342 45.58 14.79 -10.58
N LEU A 343 44.64 13.99 -11.12
CA LEU A 343 44.71 13.54 -12.53
C LEU A 343 44.70 14.69 -13.54
N ASN A 344 43.95 15.75 -13.26
CA ASN A 344 43.82 16.94 -14.09
C ASN A 344 43.09 18.08 -13.37
N ASP A 345 43.15 19.26 -13.95
CA ASP A 345 42.50 20.49 -13.45
C ASP A 345 40.98 20.37 -13.36
N ASP A 346 40.33 19.57 -14.21
CA ASP A 346 38.89 19.40 -14.19
C ASP A 346 38.43 18.65 -12.92
N GLN A 347 39.26 17.73 -12.42
CA GLN A 347 39.01 17.05 -11.14
C GLN A 347 38.96 18.07 -9.99
N ILE A 348 39.90 18.99 -9.93
CA ILE A 348 39.95 20.08 -8.94
C ILE A 348 38.73 20.99 -9.08
N ARG A 349 38.40 21.45 -10.29
CA ARG A 349 37.22 22.31 -10.53
C ARG A 349 35.91 21.66 -10.06
N ARG A 350 35.75 20.34 -10.27
CA ARG A 350 34.57 19.62 -9.80
C ARG A 350 34.49 19.52 -8.25
N VAL A 351 35.62 19.35 -7.58
CA VAL A 351 35.70 19.39 -6.12
C VAL A 351 35.30 20.76 -5.59
N LEU A 352 35.90 21.84 -6.14
CA LEU A 352 35.64 23.22 -5.73
C LEU A 352 34.19 23.65 -6.03
N ALA A 353 33.63 23.19 -7.13
CA ALA A 353 32.22 23.42 -7.49
C ALA A 353 31.23 22.56 -6.68
N GLY A 354 31.70 21.68 -5.76
CA GLY A 354 30.85 20.79 -4.98
C GLY A 354 30.15 19.70 -5.81
N ARG A 355 30.54 19.50 -7.07
CA ARG A 355 29.96 18.49 -7.96
C ARG A 355 30.43 17.07 -7.62
N THR A 356 31.62 16.94 -7.06
CA THR A 356 32.19 15.69 -6.56
C THR A 356 32.70 15.90 -5.14
N TYR A 357 32.79 14.83 -4.36
CA TYR A 357 33.27 14.84 -2.97
C TYR A 357 32.50 15.80 -2.04
N ALA A 358 31.23 16.12 -2.35
CA ALA A 358 30.45 17.10 -1.60
C ALA A 358 30.23 16.69 -0.12
N ARG A 359 30.30 15.40 0.19
CA ARG A 359 30.15 14.86 1.55
C ARG A 359 31.46 14.77 2.35
N ILE A 360 32.61 14.94 1.72
CA ILE A 360 33.89 15.01 2.43
C ILE A 360 34.02 16.41 3.02
N ARG A 361 34.15 16.51 4.33
CA ARG A 361 34.28 17.77 5.07
C ARG A 361 35.70 17.95 5.59
#